data_4929ef162641ff2bc14879b80c66d438
#
_entry.id   4929ef162641ff2bc14879b80c66d438
#
_cell.length_a   1.000
_cell.length_b   1.000
_cell.length_c   1.000
_cell.angle_alpha   90.00
_cell.angle_beta   90.00
_cell.angle_gamma   90.00
#
_symmetry.space_group_name_H-M   'P 1'
#
loop_
_entity.id
_entity.type
_entity.pdbx_description
1 polymer ?
#
loop_
_entity_poly.entity_id
_entity_poly.type
_entity_poly.pdbx_seq_one_letter_code
_entity_poly.pdbx_strand_id
1 'polypeptide(L)'
;MTKVLLMVAALSMATTGAMAAKLAPITNPPTDVQLKAFYAACIHVAPEATVLCKCKEDAAPKLIDTAFMDIVIASIKGKPLAAKYYDTYNNYIARSNQICKPSYM
;
A
#
# COMPACT_ATOMS: atom_id res chain seq x y z
N MET A 1 -32.10 33.79 11.44
CA MET A 1 -31.12 33.46 12.29
C MET A 1 -30.90 32.05 12.48
N THR A 2 -31.78 31.38 12.68
CA THR A 2 -31.59 29.98 12.87
C THR A 2 -31.05 29.28 11.69
N LYS A 3 -31.36 29.70 10.54
CA LYS A 3 -30.91 29.04 9.38
C LYS A 3 -29.46 28.89 9.29
N VAL A 4 -28.78 29.71 9.85
CA VAL A 4 -27.38 29.62 9.76
C VAL A 4 -26.78 28.35 10.20
N LEU A 5 -27.21 27.80 11.21
CA LEU A 5 -26.62 26.65 11.69
C LEU A 5 -26.60 25.52 10.80
N LEU A 6 -27.59 25.40 10.07
CA LEU A 6 -27.65 24.29 9.24
C LEU A 6 -26.54 24.01 8.39
N MET A 7 -26.14 24.91 7.65
CA MET A 7 -25.15 24.60 6.68
C MET A 7 -23.93 24.10 7.28
N VAL A 8 -23.67 24.49 8.38
CA VAL A 8 -22.47 24.05 9.00
C VAL A 8 -22.33 22.57 9.07
N ALA A 9 -23.32 21.98 9.51
CA ALA A 9 -23.26 20.56 9.68
C ALA A 9 -22.90 19.88 8.40
N ALA A 10 -23.42 20.34 7.38
CA ALA A 10 -23.21 19.69 6.14
C ALA A 10 -21.80 19.49 5.76
N LEU A 11 -21.02 20.44 5.88
CA LEU A 11 -19.69 20.29 5.43
C LEU A 11 -18.92 19.36 6.20
N SER A 12 -19.01 19.44 7.41
CA SER A 12 -18.13 18.64 8.21
C SER A 12 -18.16 17.21 7.86
N MET A 13 -19.25 16.61 7.80
CA MET A 13 -19.22 15.22 7.59
C MET A 13 -18.81 14.89 6.22
N ALA A 14 -19.05 15.70 5.30
CA ALA A 14 -18.70 15.37 3.95
C ALA A 14 -17.23 15.07 3.82
N THR A 15 -16.44 15.86 4.39
CA THR A 15 -15.03 15.66 4.24
C THR A 15 -14.54 14.44 4.87
N THR A 16 -14.93 14.18 6.05
CA THR A 16 -14.40 13.03 6.73
C THR A 16 -14.74 11.77 6.01
N GLY A 17 -15.93 11.67 5.56
CA GLY A 17 -16.31 10.46 4.88
C GLY A 17 -15.49 10.19 3.68
N ALA A 18 -15.17 11.21 2.97
CA ALA A 18 -14.43 11.03 1.76
C ALA A 18 -13.07 10.44 2.01
N MET A 19 -12.45 10.84 3.05
CA MET A 19 -11.12 10.35 3.30
C MET A 19 -11.11 8.90 3.60
N ALA A 20 -11.96 8.48 4.41
CA ALA A 20 -11.92 7.10 4.84
C ALA A 20 -12.09 6.13 3.73
N ALA A 21 -12.76 6.50 2.74
CA ALA A 21 -13.06 5.54 1.75
C ALA A 21 -12.16 5.48 0.58
N LYS A 22 -11.05 5.96 0.71
CA LYS A 22 -10.30 6.10 -0.46
C LYS A 22 -9.69 5.00 -1.12
N LEU A 23 -9.59 3.85 -0.61
CA LEU A 23 -8.90 2.79 -1.30
C LEU A 23 -9.75 2.19 -2.39
N ALA A 24 -9.47 2.53 -3.60
CA ALA A 24 -10.14 1.92 -4.73
C ALA A 24 -9.69 0.47 -4.84
N PRO A 25 -10.57 -0.42 -5.23
CA PRO A 25 -10.17 -1.81 -5.45
C PRO A 25 -9.13 -1.92 -6.54
N ILE A 26 -8.22 -2.84 -6.39
CA ILE A 26 -7.20 -3.10 -7.39
C ILE A 26 -7.80 -4.01 -8.45
N THR A 27 -7.84 -3.54 -9.68
CA THR A 27 -8.46 -4.31 -10.74
C THR A 27 -7.57 -5.40 -11.30
N ASN A 28 -6.28 -5.14 -11.35
CA ASN A 28 -5.33 -6.13 -11.85
C ASN A 28 -4.28 -6.38 -10.78
N PRO A 29 -4.57 -7.23 -9.82
CA PRO A 29 -3.62 -7.47 -8.72
C PRO A 29 -2.38 -8.21 -9.20
N PRO A 30 -1.33 -8.21 -8.42
CA PRO A 30 -0.14 -8.98 -8.75
C PRO A 30 -0.46 -10.45 -8.93
N THR A 31 0.27 -11.09 -9.83
CA THR A 31 0.08 -12.51 -10.09
C THR A 31 0.78 -13.35 -9.03
N ASP A 32 0.45 -14.63 -8.97
CA ASP A 32 1.12 -15.53 -8.03
C ASP A 32 2.63 -15.59 -8.29
N VAL A 33 3.03 -15.54 -9.54
CA VAL A 33 4.44 -15.56 -9.89
C VAL A 33 5.12 -14.32 -9.34
N GLN A 34 4.47 -13.17 -9.49
CA GLN A 34 5.03 -11.92 -8.95
C GLN A 34 5.10 -11.95 -7.43
N LEU A 35 4.08 -12.48 -6.78
CA LEU A 35 4.07 -12.53 -5.32
C LEU A 35 5.19 -13.41 -4.80
N LYS A 36 5.46 -14.53 -5.46
CA LYS A 36 6.57 -15.38 -5.07
C LYS A 36 7.90 -14.69 -5.32
N ALA A 37 8.01 -13.97 -6.43
CA ALA A 37 9.23 -13.22 -6.72
C ALA A 37 9.45 -12.11 -5.70
N PHE A 38 8.36 -11.46 -5.27
CA PHE A 38 8.44 -10.44 -4.24
C PHE A 38 8.95 -11.03 -2.93
N TYR A 39 8.38 -12.15 -2.52
CA TYR A 39 8.79 -12.80 -1.29
C TYR A 39 10.26 -13.20 -1.35
N ALA A 40 10.67 -13.79 -2.46
CA ALA A 40 12.06 -14.21 -2.63
C ALA A 40 13.01 -13.01 -2.56
N ALA A 41 12.65 -11.90 -3.19
CA ALA A 41 13.49 -10.70 -3.13
C ALA A 41 13.54 -10.14 -1.71
N CYS A 42 12.41 -10.17 -1.02
CA CYS A 42 12.33 -9.65 0.33
C CYS A 42 13.23 -10.42 1.29
N ILE A 43 13.16 -11.74 1.27
CA ILE A 43 13.98 -12.53 2.17
C ILE A 43 15.44 -12.58 1.75
N HIS A 44 15.73 -12.30 0.49
CA HIS A 44 17.11 -12.20 0.05
C HIS A 44 17.79 -11.02 0.74
N VAL A 45 17.04 -9.91 0.87
CA VAL A 45 17.56 -8.72 1.52
C VAL A 45 17.51 -8.85 3.03
N ALA A 46 16.48 -9.49 3.56
CA ALA A 46 16.30 -9.62 5.00
C ALA A 46 15.94 -11.07 5.35
N PRO A 47 16.93 -11.96 5.38
CA PRO A 47 16.65 -13.39 5.56
C PRO A 47 15.93 -13.76 6.85
N GLU A 48 16.08 -12.95 7.89
CA GLU A 48 15.43 -13.26 9.16
C GLU A 48 13.99 -12.71 9.22
N ALA A 49 13.57 -11.93 8.25
CA ALA A 49 12.27 -11.29 8.28
C ALA A 49 11.20 -12.09 7.56
N THR A 50 11.14 -13.40 7.76
CA THR A 50 10.22 -14.24 7.03
C THR A 50 8.76 -13.88 7.30
N VAL A 51 8.43 -13.57 8.55
CA VAL A 51 7.06 -13.22 8.91
C VAL A 51 6.66 -11.91 8.25
N LEU A 52 7.54 -10.93 8.30
CA LEU A 52 7.25 -9.64 7.69
C LEU A 52 7.13 -9.77 6.18
N CYS A 53 8.05 -10.49 5.55
CA CYS A 53 8.02 -10.67 4.10
C CYS A 53 6.75 -11.38 3.65
N LYS A 54 6.31 -12.38 4.42
CA LYS A 54 5.07 -13.08 4.08
C LYS A 54 3.86 -12.17 4.25
N CYS A 55 3.84 -11.39 5.32
CA CYS A 55 2.76 -10.46 5.56
C CYS A 55 2.65 -9.44 4.42
N LYS A 56 3.77 -8.91 3.98
CA LYS A 56 3.77 -7.92 2.90
C LYS A 56 3.39 -8.55 1.56
N GLU A 57 3.77 -9.80 1.35
CA GLU A 57 3.33 -10.53 0.17
C GLU A 57 1.81 -10.65 0.16
N ASP A 58 1.23 -11.02 1.29
CA ASP A 58 -0.21 -11.19 1.40
C ASP A 58 -0.95 -9.86 1.28
N ALA A 59 -0.35 -8.77 1.71
CA ALA A 59 -0.97 -7.45 1.66
C ALA A 59 -0.92 -6.82 0.26
N ALA A 60 0.09 -7.17 -0.52
CA ALA A 60 0.34 -6.50 -1.80
C ALA A 60 -0.86 -6.47 -2.75
N PRO A 61 -1.60 -7.57 -2.93
CA PRO A 61 -2.72 -7.54 -3.87
C PRO A 61 -3.82 -6.55 -3.51
N LYS A 62 -3.85 -6.11 -2.27
CA LYS A 62 -4.84 -5.14 -1.82
C LYS A 62 -4.36 -3.71 -2.01
N LEU A 63 -3.09 -3.51 -2.29
CA LEU A 63 -2.49 -2.20 -2.27
C LEU A 63 -1.95 -1.73 -3.62
N ILE A 64 -1.49 -2.64 -4.45
CA ILE A 64 -0.88 -2.28 -5.73
C ILE A 64 -1.30 -3.26 -6.81
N ASP A 65 -1.15 -2.83 -8.05
CA ASP A 65 -1.52 -3.67 -9.19
C ASP A 65 -0.29 -4.41 -9.73
N THR A 66 -0.52 -5.24 -10.73
CA THR A 66 0.53 -6.06 -11.31
C THR A 66 1.65 -5.21 -11.91
N ALA A 67 1.31 -4.10 -12.56
CA ALA A 67 2.33 -3.25 -13.16
C ALA A 67 3.24 -2.66 -12.10
N PHE A 68 2.67 -2.21 -11.00
CA PHE A 68 3.48 -1.59 -9.97
C PHE A 68 4.26 -2.62 -9.16
N MET A 69 3.78 -3.86 -9.11
CA MET A 69 4.51 -4.92 -8.40
C MET A 69 5.89 -5.13 -9.03
N ASP A 70 6.00 -5.06 -10.34
CA ASP A 70 7.29 -5.21 -10.98
C ASP A 70 8.24 -4.10 -10.55
N ILE A 71 7.72 -2.89 -10.37
CA ILE A 71 8.52 -1.76 -9.93
C ILE A 71 9.00 -1.96 -8.50
N VAL A 72 8.12 -2.48 -7.64
CA VAL A 72 8.49 -2.75 -6.26
C VAL A 72 9.58 -3.82 -6.18
N ILE A 73 9.43 -4.90 -6.93
CA ILE A 73 10.42 -5.98 -6.93
C ILE A 73 11.76 -5.45 -7.41
N ALA A 74 11.75 -4.65 -8.48
CA ALA A 74 12.99 -4.08 -8.99
C ALA A 74 13.67 -3.19 -7.96
N SER A 75 12.88 -2.42 -7.22
CA SER A 75 13.40 -1.55 -6.18
C SER A 75 14.05 -2.36 -5.05
N ILE A 76 13.41 -3.46 -4.65
CA ILE A 76 13.99 -4.32 -3.62
C ILE A 76 15.32 -4.89 -4.08
N LYS A 77 15.44 -5.17 -5.37
CA LYS A 77 16.68 -5.72 -5.93
C LYS A 77 17.73 -4.65 -6.17
N GLY A 78 17.47 -3.42 -5.77
CA GLY A 78 18.47 -2.37 -5.83
C GLY A 78 18.41 -1.47 -7.04
N LYS A 79 17.41 -1.61 -7.89
CA LYS A 79 17.30 -0.72 -9.03
C LYS A 79 16.75 0.62 -8.61
N PRO A 80 17.24 1.72 -9.20
CA PRO A 80 16.75 3.04 -8.80
C PRO A 80 15.28 3.20 -9.14
N LEU A 81 14.56 3.84 -8.22
CA LEU A 81 13.15 4.10 -8.42
C LEU A 81 12.99 5.44 -9.13
N ALA A 82 12.24 5.48 -10.21
CA ALA A 82 12.01 6.74 -10.91
C ALA A 82 11.17 7.67 -10.05
N ALA A 83 11.47 8.95 -10.13
CA ALA A 83 10.80 9.94 -9.28
C ALA A 83 9.29 9.94 -9.42
N LYS A 84 8.78 9.65 -10.60
CA LYS A 84 7.34 9.64 -10.82
C LYS A 84 6.62 8.56 -10.03
N TYR A 85 7.34 7.59 -9.48
CA TYR A 85 6.75 6.53 -8.69
C TYR A 85 6.91 6.74 -7.19
N TYR A 86 7.60 7.79 -6.77
CA TYR A 86 7.88 7.99 -5.34
C TYR A 86 6.61 8.02 -4.49
N ASP A 87 5.61 8.77 -4.90
CA ASP A 87 4.41 8.89 -4.09
C ASP A 87 3.69 7.56 -3.95
N THR A 88 3.54 6.84 -5.05
CA THR A 88 2.87 5.55 -5.00
C THR A 88 3.66 4.55 -4.18
N TYR A 89 4.98 4.56 -4.33
CA TYR A 89 5.82 3.65 -3.59
C TYR A 89 5.77 3.94 -2.09
N ASN A 90 5.89 5.21 -1.71
CA ASN A 90 5.85 5.58 -0.30
C ASN A 90 4.50 5.27 0.31
N ASN A 91 3.43 5.46 -0.45
CA ASN A 91 2.10 5.13 0.01
C ASN A 91 1.96 3.62 0.23
N TYR A 92 2.49 2.82 -0.68
CA TYR A 92 2.48 1.37 -0.53
C TYR A 92 3.27 0.94 0.71
N ILE A 93 4.45 1.52 0.91
CA ILE A 93 5.26 1.18 2.08
C ILE A 93 4.52 1.54 3.37
N ALA A 94 3.94 2.74 3.43
CA ALA A 94 3.23 3.16 4.63
C ALA A 94 2.05 2.25 4.93
N ARG A 95 1.28 1.90 3.91
CA ARG A 95 0.11 1.07 4.13
C ARG A 95 0.46 -0.36 4.46
N SER A 96 1.44 -0.91 3.78
CA SER A 96 1.86 -2.28 4.10
C SER A 96 2.46 -2.36 5.49
N ASN A 97 3.15 -1.30 5.93
CA ASN A 97 3.68 -1.26 7.28
C ASN A 97 2.56 -1.22 8.31
N GLN A 98 1.48 -0.51 8.02
CA GLN A 98 0.35 -0.47 8.93
C GLN A 98 -0.30 -1.85 9.06
N ILE A 99 -0.44 -2.55 7.96
CA ILE A 99 -1.04 -3.88 7.98
C ILE A 99 -0.13 -4.87 8.70
N CYS A 100 1.16 -4.79 8.46
CA CYS A 100 2.11 -5.78 8.94
C CYS A 100 2.81 -5.41 10.23
N LYS A 101 2.54 -4.23 10.75
CA LYS A 101 3.19 -3.75 11.95
C LYS A 101 3.24 -4.74 13.09
N PRO A 102 2.16 -5.39 13.44
CA PRO A 102 2.21 -6.34 14.54
C PRO A 102 3.12 -7.52 14.27
N SER A 103 3.40 -7.79 13.01
CA SER A 103 4.21 -8.95 12.67
C SER A 103 5.68 -8.76 12.90
N TYR A 104 6.13 -7.55 12.92
CA TYR A 104 7.56 -7.34 13.11
C TYR A 104 7.88 -6.54 14.35
N MET A 105 6.90 -6.30 15.16
CA MET A 105 7.15 -5.72 16.44
C MET A 105 7.38 -6.80 17.48
#